data_4c21db52abd2542bb5631b69ec2a2918
#
_entry.id   4c21db52abd2542bb5631b69ec2a2918
#
_cell.length_a   1.000
_cell.length_b   1.000
_cell.length_c   1.000
_cell.angle_alpha   90.00
_cell.angle_beta   90.00
_cell.angle_gamma   90.00
#
_symmetry.space_group_name_H-M   'P 1'
#
loop_
_entity.id
_entity.type
_entity.pdbx_description
1 polymer ?
#
loop_
_entity_poly.entity_id
_entity_poly.type
_entity_poly.pdbx_seq_one_letter_code
_entity_poly.pdbx_strand_id
1 'polypeptide(L)'
;MRVPMIAGNWKMNTTVNEAVKLVGDLRTQLDMVNNVEKVVCPPFVALTAVKEILKGSSVKLGAQNMYFEDKGAFTGEVSPLMLAGLCEYVILGHSERRQYFGETNEIINKKVRAALKIGLKPILCVGESLAQYEAGQTEAVVTDHVTGSLKDIPASASLVIAYEPVWAIGTGKAATSEQANKIIGIVRKVVVKLYGDSFAQSLRILYGGSVTADNITELMKQPEIDGGLVGGASLKVDAFSSIIKQTAQVRK
;
A
#
# COMPACT_ATOMS: atom_id res chain seq x y z
N MET A 1 2.25 -20.33 1.01
CA MET A 1 1.15 -19.37 0.74
C MET A 1 1.60 -18.00 1.24
N ARG A 2 1.33 -16.89 0.51
CA ARG A 2 1.70 -15.53 0.96
C ARG A 2 0.74 -15.10 2.07
N VAL A 3 1.29 -14.54 3.17
CA VAL A 3 0.45 -13.98 4.25
C VAL A 3 -0.27 -12.75 3.72
N PRO A 4 -1.61 -12.69 3.77
CA PRO A 4 -2.36 -11.56 3.26
C PRO A 4 -2.08 -10.28 4.06
N MET A 5 -2.17 -9.13 3.40
CA MET A 5 -1.92 -7.82 3.99
C MET A 5 -3.06 -6.85 3.70
N ILE A 6 -3.57 -6.20 4.73
CA ILE A 6 -4.53 -5.10 4.61
C ILE A 6 -3.90 -3.83 5.17
N ALA A 7 -3.68 -2.85 4.31
CA ALA A 7 -3.09 -1.56 4.66
C ALA A 7 -4.13 -0.44 4.49
N GLY A 8 -4.37 0.33 5.53
CA GLY A 8 -5.28 1.47 5.52
C GLY A 8 -4.53 2.77 5.19
N ASN A 9 -4.72 3.30 4.00
CA ASN A 9 -4.25 4.62 3.61
C ASN A 9 -5.29 5.67 4.01
N TRP A 10 -5.05 6.40 5.09
CA TRP A 10 -6.00 7.40 5.58
C TRP A 10 -6.00 8.69 4.75
N LYS A 11 -5.03 8.83 3.85
CA LYS A 11 -4.86 10.02 3.01
C LYS A 11 -4.80 11.29 3.87
N MET A 12 -5.33 12.41 3.40
CA MET A 12 -5.36 13.69 4.13
C MET A 12 -6.63 13.77 4.99
N ASN A 13 -6.78 12.82 5.93
CA ASN A 13 -7.89 12.79 6.87
C ASN A 13 -7.38 12.61 8.29
N THR A 14 -8.19 13.00 9.25
CA THR A 14 -8.00 12.96 10.69
C THR A 14 -7.04 14.03 11.24
N THR A 15 -7.51 14.71 12.26
CA THR A 15 -6.67 15.41 13.24
C THR A 15 -5.95 14.39 14.12
N VAL A 16 -4.98 14.82 14.92
CA VAL A 16 -4.26 13.93 15.86
C VAL A 16 -5.22 13.23 16.83
N ASN A 17 -6.19 13.97 17.39
CA ASN A 17 -7.15 13.38 18.34
C ASN A 17 -8.08 12.36 17.69
N GLU A 18 -8.56 12.63 16.48
CA GLU A 18 -9.37 11.68 15.71
C GLU A 18 -8.56 10.43 15.33
N ALA A 19 -7.29 10.60 14.96
CA ALA A 19 -6.39 9.49 14.66
C ALA A 19 -6.17 8.57 15.88
N VAL A 20 -5.90 9.17 17.04
CA VAL A 20 -5.75 8.44 18.31
C VAL A 20 -7.01 7.66 18.66
N LYS A 21 -8.19 8.31 18.56
CA LYS A 21 -9.46 7.64 18.81
C LYS A 21 -9.67 6.48 17.84
N LEU A 22 -9.54 6.73 16.54
CA LEU A 22 -9.76 5.72 15.50
C LEU A 22 -8.85 4.51 15.67
N VAL A 23 -7.55 4.73 15.92
CA VAL A 23 -6.61 3.60 16.09
C VAL A 23 -6.85 2.84 17.39
N GLY A 24 -7.26 3.52 18.46
CA GLY A 24 -7.64 2.88 19.72
C GLY A 24 -8.82 1.93 19.56
N ASP A 25 -9.86 2.39 18.87
CA ASP A 25 -11.05 1.58 18.57
C ASP A 25 -10.71 0.40 17.64
N LEU A 26 -9.87 0.63 16.62
CA LEU A 26 -9.42 -0.40 15.69
C LEU A 26 -8.55 -1.47 16.37
N ARG A 27 -7.59 -1.08 17.19
CA ARG A 27 -6.65 -1.97 17.85
C ARG A 27 -7.35 -3.12 18.56
N THR A 28 -8.37 -2.81 19.36
CA THR A 28 -9.12 -3.79 20.14
C THR A 28 -9.72 -4.90 19.27
N GLN A 29 -10.19 -4.57 18.08
CA GLN A 29 -10.79 -5.54 17.16
C GLN A 29 -9.72 -6.29 16.34
N LEU A 30 -8.66 -5.58 15.94
CA LEU A 30 -7.68 -6.10 15.00
C LEU A 30 -6.64 -7.01 15.66
N ASP A 31 -6.32 -6.81 16.94
CA ASP A 31 -5.36 -7.65 17.65
C ASP A 31 -5.85 -9.09 17.83
N MET A 32 -7.16 -9.34 17.69
CA MET A 32 -7.75 -10.69 17.70
C MET A 32 -7.58 -11.46 16.38
N VAL A 33 -7.10 -10.81 15.31
CA VAL A 33 -6.94 -11.43 13.99
C VAL A 33 -5.46 -11.72 13.74
N ASN A 34 -5.06 -12.98 13.59
CA ASN A 34 -3.65 -13.39 13.60
C ASN A 34 -3.05 -13.71 12.23
N ASN A 35 -3.85 -14.12 11.25
CA ASN A 35 -3.35 -14.59 9.93
C ASN A 35 -3.39 -13.53 8.83
N VAL A 36 -3.50 -12.25 9.18
CA VAL A 36 -3.46 -11.10 8.27
C VAL A 36 -2.49 -10.06 8.81
N GLU A 37 -1.58 -9.57 7.98
CA GLU A 37 -0.77 -8.40 8.34
C GLU A 37 -1.61 -7.13 8.19
N LYS A 38 -1.68 -6.35 9.25
CA LYS A 38 -2.53 -5.16 9.37
C LYS A 38 -1.67 -3.93 9.50
N VAL A 39 -1.88 -2.95 8.62
CA VAL A 39 -1.12 -1.69 8.61
C VAL A 39 -2.09 -0.52 8.61
N VAL A 40 -1.78 0.53 9.37
CA VAL A 40 -2.46 1.83 9.30
C VAL A 40 -1.46 2.90 8.91
N CYS A 41 -1.84 3.75 7.95
CA CYS A 41 -0.99 4.83 7.44
C CYS A 41 -1.72 6.17 7.65
N PRO A 42 -1.62 6.76 8.86
CA PRO A 42 -2.19 8.08 9.17
C PRO A 42 -1.34 9.21 8.56
N PRO A 43 -1.84 10.47 8.57
CA PRO A 43 -1.04 11.64 8.24
C PRO A 43 0.21 11.77 9.12
N PHE A 44 1.27 12.40 8.63
CA PHE A 44 2.54 12.57 9.35
C PHE A 44 2.38 13.15 10.76
N VAL A 45 1.50 14.15 10.91
CA VAL A 45 1.23 14.82 12.20
C VAL A 45 0.72 13.89 13.30
N ALA A 46 0.13 12.74 12.93
CA ALA A 46 -0.44 11.78 13.86
C ALA A 46 0.48 10.57 14.14
N LEU A 47 1.57 10.38 13.38
CA LEU A 47 2.40 9.17 13.46
C LEU A 47 2.89 8.86 14.87
N THR A 48 3.46 9.85 15.56
CA THR A 48 4.00 9.65 16.92
C THR A 48 2.91 9.27 17.91
N ALA A 49 1.77 9.96 17.88
CA ALA A 49 0.65 9.67 18.79
C ALA A 49 0.05 8.28 18.51
N VAL A 50 -0.11 7.92 17.24
CA VAL A 50 -0.61 6.58 16.85
C VAL A 50 0.39 5.48 17.23
N LYS A 51 1.71 5.73 17.10
CA LYS A 51 2.75 4.78 17.55
C LYS A 51 2.61 4.41 19.02
N GLU A 52 2.35 5.39 19.87
CA GLU A 52 2.15 5.15 21.31
C GLU A 52 0.95 4.23 21.57
N ILE A 53 -0.17 4.46 20.88
CA ILE A 53 -1.37 3.62 21.00
C ILE A 53 -1.10 2.19 20.52
N LEU A 54 -0.26 2.02 19.49
CA LEU A 54 0.05 0.71 18.90
C LEU A 54 1.13 -0.08 19.66
N LYS A 55 1.69 0.43 20.77
CA LYS A 55 2.64 -0.34 21.58
C LYS A 55 2.03 -1.67 22.04
N GLY A 56 2.71 -2.77 21.72
CA GLY A 56 2.25 -4.13 22.04
C GLY A 56 1.12 -4.65 21.16
N SER A 57 0.68 -3.88 20.15
CA SER A 57 -0.31 -4.31 19.16
C SER A 57 0.33 -5.08 18.01
N SER A 58 -0.46 -5.96 17.38
CA SER A 58 -0.12 -6.62 16.13
C SER A 58 -0.30 -5.72 14.90
N VAL A 59 -0.96 -4.57 15.04
CA VAL A 59 -1.16 -3.60 13.97
C VAL A 59 0.12 -2.79 13.75
N LYS A 60 0.56 -2.73 12.49
CA LYS A 60 1.78 -2.03 12.09
C LYS A 60 1.48 -0.59 11.69
N LEU A 61 2.48 0.28 11.87
CA LEU A 61 2.39 1.68 11.48
C LEU A 61 3.14 1.91 10.17
N GLY A 62 2.52 2.64 9.23
CA GLY A 62 3.11 3.08 7.98
C GLY A 62 3.00 4.59 7.79
N ALA A 63 3.92 5.16 7.03
CA ALA A 63 3.82 6.53 6.54
C ALA A 63 3.19 6.57 5.15
N GLN A 64 2.59 7.70 4.78
CA GLN A 64 1.94 7.88 3.47
C GLN A 64 2.89 8.33 2.36
N ASN A 65 4.09 8.77 2.72
CA ASN A 65 5.15 9.24 1.83
C ASN A 65 6.45 9.42 2.62
N MET A 66 7.55 9.68 1.93
CA MET A 66 8.79 10.25 2.46
C MET A 66 9.58 10.89 1.34
N TYR A 67 10.52 11.76 1.67
CA TYR A 67 11.54 12.23 0.74
C TYR A 67 12.68 11.19 0.63
N PHE A 68 13.61 11.37 -0.29
CA PHE A 68 14.71 10.41 -0.51
C PHE A 68 16.05 10.85 0.07
N GLU A 69 16.16 12.12 0.51
CA GLU A 69 17.36 12.64 1.18
C GLU A 69 17.27 12.46 2.70
N ASP A 70 18.38 12.12 3.33
CA ASP A 70 18.46 11.90 4.77
C ASP A 70 18.26 13.20 5.58
N LYS A 71 18.73 14.32 5.04
CA LYS A 71 18.64 15.68 5.60
C LYS A 71 18.94 16.74 4.54
N GLY A 72 18.57 17.99 4.78
CA GLY A 72 18.93 19.10 3.89
C GLY A 72 17.91 20.23 3.84
N ALA A 73 18.11 21.14 2.89
CA ALA A 73 17.25 22.30 2.66
C ALA A 73 16.02 21.92 1.82
N PHE A 74 15.15 21.10 2.39
CA PHE A 74 13.92 20.57 1.78
C PHE A 74 12.73 20.88 2.69
N THR A 75 12.43 22.17 2.83
CA THR A 75 11.40 22.67 3.75
C THR A 75 10.06 21.96 3.54
N GLY A 76 9.53 21.35 4.60
CA GLY A 76 8.26 20.63 4.58
C GLY A 76 8.37 19.13 4.28
N GLU A 77 9.53 18.63 3.82
CA GLU A 77 9.72 17.21 3.55
C GLU A 77 10.04 16.40 4.83
N VAL A 78 9.67 15.14 4.80
CA VAL A 78 9.96 14.16 5.86
C VAL A 78 11.01 13.18 5.36
N SER A 79 12.18 13.15 6.00
CA SER A 79 13.28 12.28 5.59
C SER A 79 13.05 10.82 5.99
N PRO A 80 13.76 9.86 5.34
CA PRO A 80 13.75 8.47 5.77
C PRO A 80 14.13 8.31 7.24
N LEU A 81 15.16 9.03 7.70
CA LEU A 81 15.66 8.94 9.08
C LEU A 81 14.63 9.41 10.13
N MET A 82 13.74 10.35 9.79
CA MET A 82 12.64 10.78 10.67
C MET A 82 11.58 9.69 10.85
N LEU A 83 11.47 8.75 9.91
CA LEU A 83 10.54 7.63 9.96
C LEU A 83 11.16 6.35 10.53
N ALA A 84 12.49 6.25 10.52
CA ALA A 84 13.21 5.10 11.06
C ALA A 84 12.87 4.90 12.55
N GLY A 85 12.49 3.67 12.92
CA GLY A 85 12.05 3.35 14.28
C GLY A 85 10.64 3.83 14.64
N LEU A 86 10.06 4.76 13.87
CA LEU A 86 8.69 5.22 14.05
C LEU A 86 7.71 4.33 13.27
N CYS A 87 7.97 4.13 11.98
CA CYS A 87 7.15 3.33 11.07
C CYS A 87 7.85 2.04 10.65
N GLU A 88 7.06 1.02 10.26
CA GLU A 88 7.56 -0.18 9.59
C GLU A 88 7.36 -0.11 8.07
N TYR A 89 6.31 0.56 7.61
CA TYR A 89 5.92 0.66 6.21
C TYR A 89 5.95 2.11 5.72
N VAL A 90 6.06 2.27 4.40
CA VAL A 90 5.84 3.58 3.74
C VAL A 90 5.20 3.36 2.38
N ILE A 91 4.13 4.12 2.09
CA ILE A 91 3.48 4.17 0.77
C ILE A 91 4.31 5.07 -0.12
N LEU A 92 4.69 4.60 -1.31
CA LEU A 92 5.49 5.35 -2.28
C LEU A 92 4.87 5.27 -3.67
N GLY A 93 4.85 6.39 -4.38
CA GLY A 93 4.35 6.48 -5.74
C GLY A 93 2.83 6.36 -5.87
N HIS A 94 2.07 6.65 -4.79
CA HIS A 94 0.62 6.67 -4.83
C HIS A 94 0.10 7.54 -5.97
N SER A 95 -0.97 7.13 -6.63
CA SER A 95 -1.53 7.80 -7.82
C SER A 95 -1.78 9.29 -7.62
N GLU A 96 -2.28 9.71 -6.46
CA GLU A 96 -2.47 11.13 -6.12
C GLU A 96 -1.14 11.91 -6.12
N ARG A 97 -0.04 11.30 -5.69
CA ARG A 97 1.27 11.95 -5.69
C ARG A 97 1.88 12.05 -7.08
N ARG A 98 1.66 11.05 -7.93
CA ARG A 98 2.00 11.12 -9.35
C ARG A 98 1.23 12.23 -10.03
N GLN A 99 -0.07 12.32 -9.78
CA GLN A 99 -0.99 13.24 -10.45
C GLN A 99 -0.85 14.69 -9.97
N TYR A 100 -0.83 14.91 -8.65
CA TYR A 100 -0.91 16.25 -8.06
C TYR A 100 0.45 16.84 -7.68
N PHE A 101 1.46 16.00 -7.45
CA PHE A 101 2.78 16.42 -6.99
C PHE A 101 3.90 16.07 -7.96
N GLY A 102 3.56 15.55 -9.16
CA GLY A 102 4.52 15.31 -10.24
C GLY A 102 5.58 14.24 -9.92
N GLU A 103 5.27 13.27 -9.06
CA GLU A 103 6.22 12.21 -8.75
C GLU A 103 6.42 11.28 -9.96
N THR A 104 7.64 11.27 -10.49
CA THR A 104 8.05 10.40 -11.60
C THR A 104 8.60 9.06 -11.10
N ASN A 105 8.75 8.08 -12.00
CA ASN A 105 9.37 6.80 -11.65
C ASN A 105 10.79 6.96 -11.08
N GLU A 106 11.56 7.95 -11.55
CA GLU A 106 12.92 8.25 -11.06
C GLU A 106 12.90 8.76 -9.61
N ILE A 107 11.96 9.65 -9.29
CA ILE A 107 11.77 10.16 -7.92
C ILE A 107 11.36 9.01 -7.00
N ILE A 108 10.41 8.18 -7.46
CA ILE A 108 9.92 7.03 -6.70
C ILE A 108 11.01 5.99 -6.51
N ASN A 109 11.85 5.73 -7.52
CA ASN A 109 13.02 4.86 -7.41
C ASN A 109 13.96 5.30 -6.29
N LYS A 110 14.31 6.60 -6.25
CA LYS A 110 15.13 7.17 -5.17
C LYS A 110 14.49 6.93 -3.80
N LYS A 111 13.17 7.15 -3.67
CA LYS A 111 12.43 6.91 -2.43
C LYS A 111 12.42 5.44 -2.02
N VAL A 112 12.16 4.51 -2.95
CA VAL A 112 12.19 3.06 -2.67
C VAL A 112 13.58 2.64 -2.20
N ARG A 113 14.64 3.09 -2.87
CA ARG A 113 16.03 2.83 -2.49
C ARG A 113 16.34 3.35 -1.08
N ALA A 114 15.93 4.58 -0.77
CA ALA A 114 16.15 5.19 0.53
C ALA A 114 15.36 4.46 1.64
N ALA A 115 14.11 4.04 1.38
CA ALA A 115 13.31 3.26 2.32
C ALA A 115 13.98 1.93 2.67
N LEU A 116 14.38 1.16 1.65
CA LEU A 116 15.03 -0.13 1.84
C LEU A 116 16.37 -0.01 2.57
N LYS A 117 17.15 1.04 2.30
CA LYS A 117 18.44 1.31 2.96
C LYS A 117 18.33 1.41 4.48
N ILE A 118 17.22 1.95 4.99
CA ILE A 118 17.00 2.15 6.42
C ILE A 118 16.06 1.10 7.06
N GLY A 119 15.69 0.05 6.30
CA GLY A 119 14.86 -1.05 6.79
C GLY A 119 13.36 -0.77 6.79
N LEU A 120 12.89 0.33 6.19
CA LEU A 120 11.46 0.52 5.94
C LEU A 120 11.00 -0.41 4.82
N LYS A 121 9.74 -0.85 4.91
CA LYS A 121 9.08 -1.72 3.93
C LYS A 121 8.23 -0.86 2.98
N PRO A 122 8.69 -0.60 1.73
CA PRO A 122 7.91 0.20 0.79
C PRO A 122 6.70 -0.56 0.27
N ILE A 123 5.54 0.13 0.22
CA ILE A 123 4.36 -0.26 -0.54
C ILE A 123 4.40 0.60 -1.81
N LEU A 124 4.95 0.03 -2.89
CA LEU A 124 5.06 0.71 -4.18
C LEU A 124 3.73 0.69 -4.92
N CYS A 125 3.15 1.86 -5.15
CA CYS A 125 1.92 2.02 -5.89
C CYS A 125 2.19 2.16 -7.40
N VAL A 126 1.45 1.39 -8.19
CA VAL A 126 1.49 1.38 -9.67
C VAL A 126 0.07 1.28 -10.21
N GLY A 127 -0.21 1.93 -11.35
CA GLY A 127 -1.52 1.85 -11.95
C GLY A 127 -1.74 2.92 -13.00
N GLU A 128 -2.75 2.73 -13.84
CA GLU A 128 -3.08 3.57 -14.97
C GLU A 128 -4.23 4.53 -14.67
N SER A 129 -4.20 5.68 -15.34
CA SER A 129 -5.30 6.65 -15.37
C SER A 129 -6.49 6.14 -16.22
N LEU A 130 -7.65 6.80 -16.11
CA LEU A 130 -8.81 6.47 -16.94
C LEU A 130 -8.50 6.57 -18.44
N ALA A 131 -7.84 7.63 -18.87
CA ALA A 131 -7.48 7.82 -20.27
C ALA A 131 -6.56 6.69 -20.78
N GLN A 132 -5.59 6.26 -19.98
CA GLN A 132 -4.71 5.15 -20.33
C GLN A 132 -5.45 3.81 -20.35
N TYR A 133 -6.39 3.60 -19.43
CA TYR A 133 -7.24 2.40 -19.42
C TYR A 133 -8.12 2.33 -20.68
N GLU A 134 -8.80 3.41 -21.03
CA GLU A 134 -9.64 3.49 -22.22
C GLU A 134 -8.84 3.35 -23.53
N ALA A 135 -7.58 3.79 -23.53
CA ALA A 135 -6.64 3.59 -24.65
C ALA A 135 -6.01 2.20 -24.70
N GLY A 136 -6.37 1.27 -23.79
CA GLY A 136 -5.81 -0.08 -23.72
C GLY A 136 -4.34 -0.14 -23.30
N GLN A 137 -3.82 0.89 -22.63
CA GLN A 137 -2.40 1.04 -22.27
C GLN A 137 -2.04 0.46 -20.89
N THR A 138 -2.98 -0.17 -20.19
CA THR A 138 -2.79 -0.66 -18.81
C THR A 138 -1.50 -1.47 -18.63
N GLU A 139 -1.25 -2.47 -19.50
CA GLU A 139 -0.06 -3.32 -19.41
C GLU A 139 1.23 -2.50 -19.59
N ALA A 140 1.27 -1.60 -20.56
CA ALA A 140 2.44 -0.76 -20.79
C ALA A 140 2.72 0.16 -19.59
N VAL A 141 1.69 0.79 -19.03
CA VAL A 141 1.80 1.71 -17.89
C VAL A 141 2.25 0.99 -16.62
N VAL A 142 1.63 -0.14 -16.26
CA VAL A 142 2.05 -0.87 -15.05
C VAL A 142 3.45 -1.46 -15.21
N THR A 143 3.83 -1.86 -16.43
CA THR A 143 5.19 -2.32 -16.72
C THR A 143 6.19 -1.19 -16.53
N ASP A 144 5.93 -0.01 -17.11
CA ASP A 144 6.79 1.16 -16.96
C ASP A 144 6.92 1.60 -15.49
N HIS A 145 5.82 1.66 -14.77
CA HIS A 145 5.83 2.03 -13.35
C HIS A 145 6.68 1.04 -12.51
N VAL A 146 6.53 -0.26 -12.72
CA VAL A 146 7.30 -1.28 -11.98
C VAL A 146 8.77 -1.22 -12.37
N THR A 147 9.08 -1.25 -13.66
CA THR A 147 10.48 -1.30 -14.14
C THR A 147 11.23 -0.01 -13.83
N GLY A 148 10.60 1.15 -14.03
CA GLY A 148 11.20 2.44 -13.74
C GLY A 148 11.41 2.68 -12.24
N SER A 149 10.39 2.37 -11.41
CA SER A 149 10.50 2.56 -9.96
C SER A 149 11.44 1.56 -9.27
N LEU A 150 11.69 0.39 -9.88
CA LEU A 150 12.57 -0.65 -9.32
C LEU A 150 13.90 -0.78 -10.06
N LYS A 151 14.22 0.13 -10.99
CA LYS A 151 15.47 0.11 -11.75
C LYS A 151 16.69 0.04 -10.82
N ASP A 152 17.58 -0.92 -11.04
CA ASP A 152 18.80 -1.14 -10.27
C ASP A 152 18.60 -1.28 -8.74
N ILE A 153 17.41 -1.70 -8.31
CA ILE A 153 17.13 -2.07 -6.92
C ILE A 153 17.20 -3.59 -6.81
N PRO A 154 17.98 -4.15 -5.87
CA PRO A 154 18.02 -5.59 -5.68
C PRO A 154 16.69 -6.13 -5.13
N ALA A 155 16.41 -7.42 -5.37
CA ALA A 155 15.27 -8.10 -4.80
C ALA A 155 15.26 -7.95 -3.26
N SER A 156 14.11 -7.58 -2.69
CA SER A 156 13.96 -7.37 -1.25
C SER A 156 12.63 -7.93 -0.75
N ALA A 157 12.68 -8.83 0.20
CA ALA A 157 11.49 -9.38 0.87
C ALA A 157 10.66 -8.31 1.61
N SER A 158 11.22 -7.11 1.80
CA SER A 158 10.53 -5.96 2.40
C SER A 158 9.62 -5.23 1.40
N LEU A 159 9.76 -5.46 0.09
CA LEU A 159 8.94 -4.81 -0.93
C LEU A 159 7.52 -5.38 -0.95
N VAL A 160 6.55 -4.51 -1.09
CA VAL A 160 5.15 -4.80 -1.42
C VAL A 160 4.77 -3.92 -2.61
N ILE A 161 3.96 -4.43 -3.53
CA ILE A 161 3.41 -3.62 -4.63
C ILE A 161 1.89 -3.48 -4.42
N ALA A 162 1.34 -2.30 -4.73
CA ALA A 162 -0.10 -2.07 -4.75
C ALA A 162 -0.52 -1.63 -6.16
N TYR A 163 -1.43 -2.37 -6.79
CA TYR A 163 -2.02 -1.98 -8.06
C TYR A 163 -3.23 -1.08 -7.85
N GLU A 164 -3.18 0.11 -8.38
CA GLU A 164 -4.22 1.13 -8.29
C GLU A 164 -4.85 1.38 -9.66
N PRO A 165 -6.03 0.80 -10.00
CA PRO A 165 -6.82 1.28 -11.13
C PRO A 165 -7.34 2.69 -10.79
N VAL A 166 -6.61 3.74 -11.22
CA VAL A 166 -6.88 5.14 -10.79
C VAL A 166 -8.31 5.56 -11.15
N TRP A 167 -8.84 5.04 -12.25
CA TRP A 167 -10.23 5.26 -12.70
C TRP A 167 -11.28 4.67 -11.75
N ALA A 168 -10.90 3.75 -10.86
CA ALA A 168 -11.77 3.13 -9.87
C ALA A 168 -11.62 3.74 -8.47
N ILE A 169 -10.69 4.69 -8.25
CA ILE A 169 -10.44 5.28 -6.95
C ILE A 169 -11.41 6.45 -6.72
N GLY A 170 -12.28 6.33 -5.70
CA GLY A 170 -13.18 7.43 -5.31
C GLY A 170 -14.33 7.73 -6.28
N THR A 171 -14.47 6.97 -7.35
CA THR A 171 -15.49 7.20 -8.39
C THR A 171 -16.78 6.41 -8.18
N GLY A 172 -16.81 5.51 -7.19
CA GLY A 172 -17.88 4.52 -7.01
C GLY A 172 -17.84 3.37 -8.01
N LYS A 173 -16.94 3.40 -9.01
CA LYS A 173 -16.66 2.27 -9.89
C LYS A 173 -15.61 1.38 -9.22
N ALA A 174 -15.71 0.07 -9.39
CA ALA A 174 -14.69 -0.88 -8.97
C ALA A 174 -14.35 -1.77 -10.17
N ALA A 175 -13.08 -2.13 -10.29
CA ALA A 175 -12.72 -3.23 -11.17
C ALA A 175 -13.34 -4.52 -10.62
N THR A 176 -13.75 -5.44 -11.49
CA THR A 176 -14.15 -6.76 -11.02
C THR A 176 -12.94 -7.48 -10.42
N SER A 177 -13.18 -8.47 -9.56
CA SER A 177 -12.09 -9.27 -8.97
C SER A 177 -11.22 -9.94 -10.03
N GLU A 178 -11.83 -10.40 -11.15
CA GLU A 178 -11.14 -11.03 -12.28
C GLU A 178 -10.29 -10.01 -13.05
N GLN A 179 -10.82 -8.80 -13.29
CA GLN A 179 -10.05 -7.72 -13.92
C GLN A 179 -8.84 -7.35 -13.09
N ALA A 180 -9.03 -7.13 -11.78
CA ALA A 180 -7.95 -6.84 -10.85
C ALA A 180 -6.90 -7.96 -10.83
N ASN A 181 -7.34 -9.21 -10.74
CA ASN A 181 -6.47 -10.38 -10.76
C ASN A 181 -5.63 -10.47 -12.05
N LYS A 182 -6.25 -10.22 -13.21
CA LYS A 182 -5.56 -10.22 -14.50
C LYS A 182 -4.41 -9.20 -14.52
N ILE A 183 -4.66 -7.97 -14.09
CA ILE A 183 -3.62 -6.92 -14.12
C ILE A 183 -2.55 -7.17 -13.05
N ILE A 184 -2.92 -7.62 -11.87
CA ILE A 184 -1.96 -8.01 -10.83
C ILE A 184 -1.08 -9.18 -11.32
N GLY A 185 -1.64 -10.12 -12.09
CA GLY A 185 -0.87 -11.15 -12.77
C GLY A 185 0.14 -10.59 -13.78
N ILE A 186 -0.19 -9.50 -14.49
CA ILE A 186 0.77 -8.80 -15.37
C ILE A 186 1.89 -8.18 -14.52
N VAL A 187 1.54 -7.47 -13.43
CA VAL A 187 2.54 -6.90 -12.51
C VAL A 187 3.50 -8.00 -12.01
N ARG A 188 2.97 -9.16 -11.60
CA ARG A 188 3.80 -10.29 -11.14
C ARG A 188 4.72 -10.83 -12.24
N LYS A 189 4.26 -10.91 -13.50
CA LYS A 189 5.09 -11.30 -14.64
C LYS A 189 6.24 -10.31 -14.89
N VAL A 190 6.02 -9.01 -14.69
CA VAL A 190 7.10 -8.01 -14.76
C VAL A 190 8.12 -8.25 -13.66
N VAL A 191 7.67 -8.55 -12.44
CA VAL A 191 8.56 -8.89 -11.32
C VAL A 191 9.35 -10.17 -11.60
N VAL A 192 8.76 -11.19 -12.25
CA VAL A 192 9.48 -12.39 -12.71
C VAL A 192 10.64 -12.01 -13.64
N LYS A 193 10.40 -11.10 -14.59
CA LYS A 193 11.46 -10.64 -15.53
C LYS A 193 12.58 -9.89 -14.81
N LEU A 194 12.29 -9.16 -13.75
CA LEU A 194 13.27 -8.37 -13.00
C LEU A 194 14.07 -9.23 -12.00
N TYR A 195 13.42 -10.16 -11.30
CA TYR A 195 13.98 -10.79 -10.10
C TYR A 195 13.88 -12.33 -10.09
N GLY A 196 13.29 -12.92 -11.12
CA GLY A 196 13.08 -14.36 -11.19
C GLY A 196 11.79 -14.82 -10.50
N ASP A 197 11.36 -16.04 -10.86
CA ASP A 197 10.07 -16.59 -10.44
C ASP A 197 9.98 -16.79 -8.92
N SER A 198 11.00 -17.37 -8.30
CA SER A 198 11.00 -17.62 -6.85
C SER A 198 10.70 -16.37 -6.02
N PHE A 199 11.33 -15.24 -6.35
CA PHE A 199 11.07 -13.97 -5.69
C PHE A 199 9.66 -13.47 -5.99
N ALA A 200 9.26 -13.48 -7.26
CA ALA A 200 7.95 -12.98 -7.68
C ALA A 200 6.79 -13.76 -7.02
N GLN A 201 6.96 -15.06 -6.80
CA GLN A 201 5.96 -15.88 -6.09
C GLN A 201 5.91 -15.58 -4.58
N SER A 202 6.95 -15.04 -4.00
CA SER A 202 6.99 -14.63 -2.58
C SER A 202 6.48 -13.20 -2.35
N LEU A 203 6.56 -12.33 -3.38
CA LEU A 203 6.18 -10.94 -3.30
C LEU A 203 4.66 -10.77 -3.13
N ARG A 204 4.26 -9.93 -2.18
CA ARG A 204 2.84 -9.56 -2.02
C ARG A 204 2.45 -8.45 -2.98
N ILE A 205 1.33 -8.64 -3.68
CA ILE A 205 0.74 -7.61 -4.54
C ILE A 205 -0.69 -7.35 -4.06
N LEU A 206 -0.95 -6.11 -3.66
CA LEU A 206 -2.22 -5.65 -3.12
C LEU A 206 -3.09 -5.05 -4.22
N TYR A 207 -4.39 -5.12 -4.05
CA TYR A 207 -5.34 -4.34 -4.83
C TYR A 207 -5.59 -2.99 -4.13
N GLY A 208 -5.38 -1.89 -4.83
CA GLY A 208 -5.49 -0.51 -4.32
C GLY A 208 -6.65 0.30 -4.92
N GLY A 209 -7.58 -0.34 -5.61
CA GLY A 209 -8.82 0.31 -6.05
C GLY A 209 -9.86 0.42 -4.92
N SER A 210 -11.15 0.47 -5.28
CA SER A 210 -12.22 0.52 -4.29
C SER A 210 -12.35 -0.82 -3.56
N VAL A 211 -11.85 -0.88 -2.32
CA VAL A 211 -11.96 -2.03 -1.42
C VAL A 211 -13.00 -1.74 -0.35
N THR A 212 -13.98 -2.63 -0.21
CA THR A 212 -15.07 -2.56 0.77
C THR A 212 -15.29 -3.90 1.46
N ALA A 213 -16.10 -3.90 2.54
CA ALA A 213 -16.51 -5.14 3.19
C ALA A 213 -17.34 -6.06 2.26
N ASP A 214 -17.99 -5.49 1.25
CA ASP A 214 -18.85 -6.25 0.33
C ASP A 214 -18.07 -6.98 -0.76
N ASN A 215 -16.88 -6.46 -1.16
CA ASN A 215 -16.10 -7.03 -2.27
C ASN A 215 -14.81 -7.74 -1.85
N ILE A 216 -14.34 -7.56 -0.63
CA ILE A 216 -13.04 -8.10 -0.19
C ILE A 216 -12.99 -9.64 -0.28
N THR A 217 -14.08 -10.32 0.01
CA THR A 217 -14.13 -11.78 -0.06
C THR A 217 -13.85 -12.28 -1.49
N GLU A 218 -14.46 -11.67 -2.51
CA GLU A 218 -14.25 -12.07 -3.90
C GLU A 218 -12.85 -11.67 -4.40
N LEU A 219 -12.33 -10.52 -3.97
CA LEU A 219 -10.95 -10.13 -4.24
C LEU A 219 -9.96 -11.16 -3.64
N MET A 220 -10.17 -11.57 -2.40
CA MET A 220 -9.25 -12.49 -1.72
C MET A 220 -9.33 -13.94 -2.20
N LYS A 221 -10.36 -14.33 -2.94
CA LYS A 221 -10.41 -15.64 -3.64
C LYS A 221 -9.47 -15.69 -4.85
N GLN A 222 -9.05 -14.55 -5.36
CA GLN A 222 -8.20 -14.46 -6.55
C GLN A 222 -6.75 -14.86 -6.22
N PRO A 223 -6.09 -15.69 -7.05
CA PRO A 223 -4.76 -16.24 -6.75
C PRO A 223 -3.62 -15.21 -6.76
N GLU A 224 -3.76 -14.14 -7.54
CA GLU A 224 -2.72 -13.12 -7.66
C GLU A 224 -2.84 -11.99 -6.63
N ILE A 225 -4.02 -11.81 -6.01
CA ILE A 225 -4.30 -10.73 -5.05
C ILE A 225 -3.91 -11.17 -3.64
N ASP A 226 -2.97 -10.48 -3.01
CA ASP A 226 -2.45 -10.82 -1.67
C ASP A 226 -2.99 -9.90 -0.56
N GLY A 227 -3.97 -9.08 -0.86
CA GLY A 227 -4.59 -8.17 0.10
C GLY A 227 -5.08 -6.87 -0.51
N GLY A 228 -5.23 -5.84 0.32
CA GLY A 228 -5.75 -4.54 -0.11
C GLY A 228 -5.02 -3.34 0.46
N LEU A 229 -4.86 -2.30 -0.36
CA LEU A 229 -4.54 -0.94 0.08
C LEU A 229 -5.85 -0.15 0.12
N VAL A 230 -6.38 0.05 1.33
CA VAL A 230 -7.75 0.51 1.59
C VAL A 230 -7.76 2.01 1.87
N GLY A 231 -8.54 2.78 1.10
CA GLY A 231 -8.74 4.21 1.33
C GLY A 231 -9.85 4.49 2.35
N GLY A 232 -10.94 5.15 1.95
CA GLY A 232 -12.00 5.66 2.81
C GLY A 232 -12.63 4.66 3.78
N ALA A 233 -12.71 3.38 3.43
CA ALA A 233 -13.20 2.34 4.32
C ALA A 233 -12.29 2.13 5.55
N SER A 234 -11.00 2.47 5.46
CA SER A 234 -10.05 2.37 6.57
C SER A 234 -10.24 3.45 7.66
N LEU A 235 -11.06 4.46 7.38
CA LEU A 235 -11.46 5.50 8.33
C LEU A 235 -12.69 5.13 9.18
N LYS A 236 -13.27 3.95 8.94
CA LYS A 236 -14.45 3.45 9.64
C LYS A 236 -14.11 2.14 10.34
N VAL A 237 -14.20 2.13 11.66
CA VAL A 237 -13.83 0.97 12.50
C VAL A 237 -14.47 -0.32 12.03
N ASP A 238 -15.80 -0.33 11.86
CA ASP A 238 -16.54 -1.53 11.49
C ASP A 238 -16.20 -2.01 10.07
N ALA A 239 -16.09 -1.10 9.11
CA ALA A 239 -15.77 -1.43 7.74
C ALA A 239 -14.35 -2.01 7.62
N PHE A 240 -13.35 -1.35 8.22
CA PHE A 240 -11.97 -1.82 8.15
C PHE A 240 -11.77 -3.15 8.89
N SER A 241 -12.38 -3.28 10.07
CA SER A 241 -12.34 -4.53 10.84
C SER A 241 -13.04 -5.69 10.09
N SER A 242 -14.16 -5.41 9.42
CA SER A 242 -14.86 -6.39 8.59
C SER A 242 -14.00 -6.87 7.42
N ILE A 243 -13.33 -5.93 6.70
CA ILE A 243 -12.40 -6.25 5.60
C ILE A 243 -11.30 -7.21 6.09
N ILE A 244 -10.68 -6.92 7.24
CA ILE A 244 -9.60 -7.73 7.80
C ILE A 244 -10.10 -9.10 8.24
N LYS A 245 -11.24 -9.18 8.94
CA LYS A 245 -11.83 -10.45 9.39
C LYS A 245 -12.22 -11.35 8.22
N GLN A 246 -12.84 -10.81 7.18
CA GLN A 246 -13.19 -11.56 5.96
C GLN A 246 -11.94 -12.04 5.23
N THR A 247 -10.90 -11.19 5.11
CA THR A 247 -9.60 -11.58 4.55
C THR A 247 -9.02 -12.79 5.29
N ALA A 248 -9.04 -12.77 6.63
CA ALA A 248 -8.56 -13.86 7.46
C ALA A 248 -9.35 -15.16 7.28
N GLN A 249 -10.64 -15.07 6.99
CA GLN A 249 -11.50 -16.23 6.75
C GLN A 249 -11.23 -16.91 5.40
N VAL A 250 -10.95 -16.14 4.36
CA VAL A 250 -10.69 -16.64 3.00
C VAL A 250 -9.28 -17.24 2.87
N ARG A 251 -8.31 -16.71 3.60
CA ARG A 251 -6.88 -17.08 3.53
C ARG A 251 -6.40 -17.91 4.73
N LYS A 252 -7.25 -18.83 5.18
CA LYS A 252 -6.91 -19.81 6.23
C LYS A 252 -5.86 -20.81 5.78
#